data_15192472849516fd784de17e4cc532b6
#
_entry.id   15192472849516fd784de17e4cc532b6
#
_cell.length_a   1.000
_cell.length_b   1.000
_cell.length_c   1.000
_cell.angle_alpha   90.00
_cell.angle_beta   90.00
_cell.angle_gamma   90.00
#
_symmetry.space_group_name_H-M   'P 1'
#
loop_
_entity.id
_entity.type
_entity.pdbx_description
1 polymer ?
#
loop_
_entity_poly.entity_id
_entity_poly.type
_entity_poly.pdbx_seq_one_letter_code
_entity_poly.pdbx_strand_id
1 'polypeptide(L)'
;GVAVYLEKPLAITMEGATRVLRTAYETGTKLYVGHNMRHMNVVREMRNIIRSGRIGEVKTIWCRHFVGTGGDFYFKDWHATREHGTGLLLQKAAHDIDVMHWLADSHTNDVVAMGDLMVYNQVTDRADNSHLLMGDWFDNNNWPPLSQKGLNPVIDVEDVSMMLMRMESGVLASYEQCH
;
A
#
# COMPACT_ATOMS: atom_id res chain seq x y z
N GLY A 1 -25.12 -5.05 17.45
CA GLY A 1 -24.25 -5.73 16.48
C GLY A 1 -22.84 -5.92 17.00
N VAL A 2 -22.07 -6.78 16.36
CA VAL A 2 -20.66 -6.99 16.71
C VAL A 2 -19.83 -5.92 15.99
N ALA A 3 -18.87 -5.30 16.72
CA ALA A 3 -17.90 -4.39 16.10
C ALA A 3 -16.95 -5.17 15.19
N VAL A 4 -16.56 -4.55 14.09
CA VAL A 4 -15.67 -5.15 13.09
C VAL A 4 -14.33 -4.41 13.07
N TYR A 5 -13.25 -5.16 13.24
CA TYR A 5 -11.89 -4.73 12.91
C TYR A 5 -11.52 -5.35 11.57
N LEU A 6 -11.19 -4.51 10.60
CA LEU A 6 -10.83 -4.93 9.25
C LEU A 6 -9.41 -4.49 8.91
N GLU A 7 -8.58 -5.42 8.46
CA GLU A 7 -7.27 -5.08 7.91
C GLU A 7 -7.40 -4.29 6.60
N LYS A 8 -6.37 -3.50 6.33
CA LYS A 8 -6.28 -2.79 5.06
C LYS A 8 -6.01 -3.76 3.88
N PRO A 9 -6.42 -3.42 2.66
CA PRO A 9 -7.28 -2.29 2.31
C PRO A 9 -8.75 -2.56 2.68
N LEU A 10 -9.54 -1.51 2.78
CA LEU A 10 -10.98 -1.62 3.06
C LEU A 10 -11.71 -2.50 2.03
N ALA A 11 -11.32 -2.38 0.77
CA ALA A 11 -11.73 -3.24 -0.35
C ALA A 11 -10.77 -2.98 -1.54
N ILE A 12 -10.81 -3.85 -2.54
CA ILE A 12 -9.99 -3.71 -3.75
C ILE A 12 -10.64 -2.84 -4.83
N THR A 13 -11.90 -2.43 -4.64
CA THR A 13 -12.62 -1.53 -5.55
C THR A 13 -13.35 -0.43 -4.78
N MET A 14 -13.57 0.71 -5.44
CA MET A 14 -14.36 1.81 -4.87
C MET A 14 -15.80 1.39 -4.58
N GLU A 15 -16.39 0.57 -5.44
CA GLU A 15 -17.75 0.02 -5.22
C GLU A 15 -17.79 -0.84 -3.96
N GLY A 16 -16.83 -1.75 -3.80
CA GLY A 16 -16.69 -2.60 -2.60
C GLY A 16 -16.52 -1.77 -1.33
N ALA A 17 -15.62 -0.77 -1.36
CA ALA A 17 -15.39 0.13 -0.23
C ALA A 17 -16.67 0.90 0.15
N THR A 18 -17.34 1.47 -0.84
CA THR A 18 -18.60 2.21 -0.63
C THR A 18 -19.69 1.32 -0.04
N ARG A 19 -19.80 0.08 -0.52
CA ARG A 19 -20.77 -0.91 0.00
C ARG A 19 -20.48 -1.24 1.47
N VAL A 20 -19.22 -1.49 1.83
CA VAL A 20 -18.83 -1.77 3.22
C VAL A 20 -19.18 -0.60 4.15
N LEU A 21 -18.80 0.63 3.75
CA LEU A 21 -19.06 1.84 4.54
C LEU A 21 -20.57 2.09 4.69
N ARG A 22 -21.33 1.96 3.61
CA ARG A 22 -22.79 2.12 3.62
C ARG A 22 -23.45 1.10 4.57
N THR A 23 -23.08 -0.18 4.45
CA THR A 23 -23.61 -1.23 5.34
C THR A 23 -23.29 -0.95 6.79
N ALA A 24 -22.06 -0.54 7.11
CA ALA A 24 -21.68 -0.18 8.47
C ALA A 24 -22.53 0.98 9.01
N TYR A 25 -22.75 2.00 8.19
CA TYR A 25 -23.58 3.16 8.55
C TYR A 25 -25.04 2.77 8.77
N GLU A 26 -25.67 2.07 7.80
CA GLU A 26 -27.09 1.67 7.85
C GLU A 26 -27.41 0.71 9.01
N THR A 27 -26.46 -0.14 9.38
CA THR A 27 -26.63 -1.10 10.49
C THR A 27 -26.17 -0.58 11.85
N GLY A 28 -25.57 0.62 11.91
CA GLY A 28 -24.94 1.15 13.10
C GLY A 28 -23.73 0.31 13.57
N THR A 29 -23.12 -0.49 12.69
CA THR A 29 -21.98 -1.34 13.02
C THR A 29 -20.73 -0.47 13.18
N LYS A 30 -20.05 -0.62 14.29
CA LYS A 30 -18.74 0.02 14.50
C LYS A 30 -17.71 -0.69 13.63
N LEU A 31 -17.14 0.03 12.68
CA LEU A 31 -16.09 -0.45 11.78
C LEU A 31 -14.80 0.30 12.05
N TYR A 32 -13.72 -0.45 12.27
CA TYR A 32 -12.36 0.07 12.37
C TYR A 32 -11.50 -0.52 11.25
N VAL A 33 -10.81 0.33 10.49
CA VAL A 33 -9.88 -0.08 9.44
C VAL A 33 -8.45 0.02 9.96
N GLY A 34 -7.67 -1.03 9.78
CA GLY A 34 -6.34 -1.23 10.37
C GLY A 34 -5.21 -0.43 9.76
N HIS A 35 -5.33 0.90 9.72
CA HIS A 35 -4.21 1.79 9.37
C HIS A 35 -3.23 1.90 10.53
N ASN A 36 -2.55 0.79 10.82
CA ASN A 36 -1.73 0.60 12.02
C ASN A 36 -0.49 1.50 12.10
N MET A 37 0.02 2.01 10.99
CA MET A 37 1.19 2.89 10.98
C MET A 37 0.95 4.20 11.75
N ARG A 38 -0.30 4.67 11.86
CA ARG A 38 -0.65 5.83 12.72
C ARG A 38 -0.30 5.61 14.20
N HIS A 39 -0.13 4.35 14.63
CA HIS A 39 0.21 3.99 16.01
C HIS A 39 1.71 3.79 16.25
N MET A 40 2.53 3.86 15.19
CA MET A 40 3.98 3.82 15.33
C MET A 40 4.49 5.06 16.07
N ASN A 41 5.40 4.88 17.03
CA ASN A 41 5.92 5.98 17.84
C ASN A 41 6.52 7.10 16.99
N VAL A 42 7.30 6.76 15.95
CA VAL A 42 7.90 7.74 15.03
C VAL A 42 6.85 8.56 14.29
N VAL A 43 5.79 7.91 13.79
CA VAL A 43 4.72 8.59 13.04
C VAL A 43 3.91 9.50 13.97
N ARG A 44 3.63 9.05 15.19
CA ARG A 44 2.97 9.86 16.21
C ARG A 44 3.81 11.09 16.59
N GLU A 45 5.13 10.92 16.74
CA GLU A 45 6.01 12.03 17.06
C GLU A 45 6.10 13.04 15.89
N MET A 46 6.19 12.58 14.65
CA MET A 46 6.09 13.46 13.48
C MET A 46 4.80 14.31 13.52
N ARG A 47 3.66 13.67 13.80
CA ARG A 47 2.37 14.37 13.95
C ARG A 47 2.41 15.39 15.09
N ASN A 48 2.99 15.05 16.24
CA ASN A 48 3.11 15.95 17.40
C ASN A 48 3.95 17.18 17.07
N ILE A 49 5.09 17.00 16.39
CA ILE A 49 5.98 18.09 15.96
C ILE A 49 5.23 19.04 15.02
N ILE A 50 4.52 18.50 14.02
CA ILE A 50 3.71 19.30 13.10
C ILE A 50 2.64 20.08 13.86
N ARG A 51 1.86 19.42 14.70
CA ARG A 51 0.74 20.05 15.45
C ARG A 51 1.21 21.07 16.48
N SER A 52 2.44 20.95 16.97
CA SER A 52 3.02 21.93 17.89
C SER A 52 3.41 23.26 17.20
N GLY A 53 3.36 23.31 15.87
CA GLY A 53 3.78 24.46 15.08
C GLY A 53 5.30 24.68 15.01
N ARG A 54 6.10 23.80 15.57
CA ARG A 54 7.58 23.95 15.64
C ARG A 54 8.26 24.04 14.27
N ILE A 55 7.66 23.42 13.26
CA ILE A 55 8.20 23.42 11.87
C ILE A 55 7.35 24.31 10.94
N GLY A 56 6.38 25.04 11.50
CA GLY A 56 5.45 25.85 10.73
C GLY A 56 4.42 25.00 9.98
N GLU A 57 3.87 25.58 8.92
CA GLU A 57 2.84 24.97 8.10
C GLU A 57 3.44 23.99 7.09
N VAL A 58 2.88 22.80 6.99
CA VAL A 58 3.29 21.79 5.99
C VAL A 58 2.91 22.26 4.59
N LYS A 59 3.89 22.36 3.70
CA LYS A 59 3.69 22.76 2.30
C LYS A 59 3.95 21.65 1.32
N THR A 60 4.89 20.75 1.66
CA THR A 60 5.23 19.60 0.83
C THR A 60 5.50 18.37 1.67
N ILE A 61 5.16 17.20 1.10
CA ILE A 61 5.50 15.89 1.67
C ILE A 61 6.04 15.02 0.54
N TRP A 62 7.13 14.29 0.81
CA TRP A 62 7.54 13.19 -0.07
C TRP A 62 7.76 11.93 0.75
N CYS A 63 7.40 10.79 0.16
CA CYS A 63 7.61 9.48 0.75
C CYS A 63 8.19 8.54 -0.30
N ARG A 64 9.21 7.79 0.08
CA ARG A 64 9.83 6.76 -0.75
C ARG A 64 9.84 5.45 0.01
N HIS A 65 9.32 4.41 -0.60
CA HIS A 65 9.21 3.10 -0.02
C HIS A 65 9.89 2.08 -0.94
N PHE A 66 11.19 1.90 -0.77
CA PHE A 66 11.98 0.92 -1.53
C PHE A 66 12.13 -0.35 -0.71
N VAL A 67 11.57 -1.45 -1.22
CA VAL A 67 11.52 -2.73 -0.52
C VAL A 67 12.59 -3.65 -1.11
N GLY A 68 13.65 -3.90 -0.35
CA GLY A 68 14.75 -4.77 -0.78
C GLY A 68 14.47 -6.28 -0.68
N THR A 69 13.33 -6.67 -0.11
CA THR A 69 12.99 -8.07 0.16
C THR A 69 11.53 -8.40 -0.18
N GLY A 70 10.91 -7.62 -1.05
CA GLY A 70 9.46 -7.70 -1.27
C GLY A 70 9.02 -8.58 -2.42
N GLY A 71 9.92 -8.93 -3.33
CA GLY A 71 9.54 -9.60 -4.58
C GLY A 71 8.93 -10.97 -4.38
N ASP A 72 9.48 -11.79 -3.50
CA ASP A 72 8.91 -13.09 -3.19
C ASP A 72 7.54 -12.95 -2.49
N PHE A 73 7.37 -11.96 -1.62
CA PHE A 73 6.11 -11.73 -0.94
C PHE A 73 4.98 -11.30 -1.89
N TYR A 74 5.28 -10.43 -2.86
CA TYR A 74 4.26 -9.86 -3.74
C TYR A 74 4.09 -10.60 -5.07
N PHE A 75 5.06 -11.41 -5.49
CA PHE A 75 5.05 -11.99 -6.83
C PHE A 75 5.02 -13.52 -6.84
N LYS A 76 4.84 -14.16 -5.69
CA LYS A 76 4.71 -15.61 -5.59
C LYS A 76 3.29 -16.13 -5.40
N ASP A 77 2.38 -15.29 -4.89
CA ASP A 77 1.00 -15.69 -4.60
C ASP A 77 -0.05 -14.74 -5.25
N TRP A 78 -1.22 -14.65 -4.65
CA TRP A 78 -2.35 -13.87 -5.14
C TRP A 78 -2.07 -12.36 -5.29
N HIS A 79 -1.09 -11.81 -4.58
CA HIS A 79 -0.71 -10.40 -4.73
C HIS A 79 -0.14 -10.09 -6.12
N ALA A 80 0.34 -11.11 -6.84
CA ALA A 80 0.90 -10.95 -8.18
C ALA A 80 -0.13 -10.53 -9.24
N THR A 81 -1.43 -10.64 -8.94
CA THR A 81 -2.49 -10.40 -9.92
C THR A 81 -3.41 -9.25 -9.51
N ARG A 82 -3.78 -8.42 -10.51
CA ARG A 82 -4.75 -7.32 -10.32
C ARG A 82 -6.12 -7.80 -9.90
N GLU A 83 -6.53 -8.96 -10.36
CA GLU A 83 -7.81 -9.56 -10.02
C GLU A 83 -7.98 -9.72 -8.50
N HIS A 84 -6.92 -10.09 -7.80
CA HIS A 84 -6.97 -10.37 -6.37
C HIS A 84 -6.42 -9.22 -5.51
N GLY A 85 -5.44 -8.48 -6.03
CA GLY A 85 -4.70 -7.47 -5.26
C GLY A 85 -4.86 -6.03 -5.74
N THR A 86 -5.33 -5.80 -6.96
CA THR A 86 -5.39 -4.51 -7.66
C THR A 86 -4.00 -3.97 -8.02
N GLY A 87 -3.02 -4.06 -7.15
CA GLY A 87 -1.65 -3.63 -7.37
C GLY A 87 -0.97 -3.14 -6.09
N LEU A 88 0.31 -2.85 -6.19
CA LEU A 88 1.14 -2.49 -5.04
C LEU A 88 0.72 -1.16 -4.40
N LEU A 89 0.25 -0.20 -5.19
CA LEU A 89 -0.23 1.08 -4.68
C LEU A 89 -1.38 0.89 -3.70
N LEU A 90 -2.32 -0.03 -3.96
CA LEU A 90 -3.38 -0.32 -3.02
C LEU A 90 -2.89 -1.19 -1.85
N GLN A 91 -2.09 -2.22 -2.13
CA GLN A 91 -1.70 -3.19 -1.11
C GLN A 91 -0.67 -2.63 -0.13
N LYS A 92 0.31 -1.88 -0.60
CA LYS A 92 1.42 -1.36 0.22
C LYS A 92 1.30 0.13 0.49
N ALA A 93 1.15 0.94 -0.56
CA ALA A 93 1.12 2.38 -0.41
C ALA A 93 -0.11 2.90 0.36
N ALA A 94 -1.16 2.10 0.53
CA ALA A 94 -2.30 2.48 1.37
C ALA A 94 -1.88 2.91 2.78
N HIS A 95 -0.85 2.28 3.36
CA HIS A 95 -0.31 2.69 4.65
C HIS A 95 0.42 4.03 4.58
N ASP A 96 1.28 4.19 3.58
CA ASP A 96 2.13 5.38 3.45
C ASP A 96 1.30 6.61 3.09
N ILE A 97 0.36 6.46 2.15
CA ILE A 97 -0.56 7.52 1.75
C ILE A 97 -1.47 7.93 2.92
N ASP A 98 -1.94 6.96 3.71
CA ASP A 98 -2.70 7.25 4.91
C ASP A 98 -1.91 8.09 5.91
N VAL A 99 -0.63 7.76 6.13
CA VAL A 99 0.27 8.56 6.98
C VAL A 99 0.48 9.96 6.41
N MET A 100 0.70 10.08 5.09
CA MET A 100 0.87 11.39 4.44
C MET A 100 -0.37 12.26 4.61
N HIS A 101 -1.58 11.71 4.40
CA HIS A 101 -2.84 12.40 4.65
C HIS A 101 -2.99 12.80 6.13
N TRP A 102 -2.65 11.90 7.03
CA TRP A 102 -2.73 12.16 8.47
C TRP A 102 -1.76 13.25 8.93
N LEU A 103 -0.53 13.29 8.39
CA LEU A 103 0.45 14.33 8.69
C LEU A 103 0.05 15.69 8.11
N ALA A 104 -0.49 15.70 6.88
CA ALA A 104 -0.97 16.92 6.22
C ALA A 104 -2.30 17.45 6.79
N ASP A 105 -3.02 16.62 7.56
CA ASP A 105 -4.41 16.87 7.99
C ASP A 105 -5.35 17.18 6.81
N SER A 106 -5.15 16.49 5.69
CA SER A 106 -5.83 16.75 4.41
C SER A 106 -5.82 15.49 3.54
N HIS A 107 -6.73 15.43 2.57
CA HIS A 107 -6.83 14.32 1.62
C HIS A 107 -6.42 14.77 0.22
N THR A 108 -5.97 13.80 -0.60
CA THR A 108 -5.63 14.04 -2.01
C THR A 108 -6.86 14.37 -2.82
N ASN A 109 -6.81 15.46 -3.57
CA ASN A 109 -7.83 15.89 -4.52
C ASN A 109 -7.44 15.55 -5.97
N ASP A 110 -6.18 15.81 -6.33
CA ASP A 110 -5.65 15.53 -7.66
C ASP A 110 -4.47 14.57 -7.57
N VAL A 111 -4.40 13.59 -8.50
CA VAL A 111 -3.30 12.63 -8.58
C VAL A 111 -2.91 12.36 -10.03
N VAL A 112 -1.60 12.27 -10.26
CA VAL A 112 -1.01 11.72 -11.48
C VAL A 112 -0.05 10.62 -11.06
N ALA A 113 -0.21 9.42 -11.61
CA ALA A 113 0.59 8.26 -11.27
C ALA A 113 1.04 7.51 -12.53
N MET A 114 2.21 6.91 -12.43
CA MET A 114 2.77 6.00 -13.42
C MET A 114 3.33 4.78 -12.69
N GLY A 115 3.25 3.63 -13.31
CA GLY A 115 3.83 2.39 -12.80
C GLY A 115 4.01 1.39 -13.90
N ASP A 116 4.97 0.49 -13.73
CA ASP A 116 5.25 -0.56 -14.71
C ASP A 116 5.87 -1.79 -14.03
N LEU A 117 5.84 -2.92 -14.71
CA LEU A 117 6.51 -4.15 -14.32
C LEU A 117 7.86 -4.23 -15.07
N MET A 118 8.93 -3.74 -14.42
CA MET A 118 10.23 -3.51 -15.06
C MET A 118 11.30 -4.56 -14.71
N VAL A 119 11.21 -5.17 -13.55
CA VAL A 119 12.22 -6.07 -13.00
C VAL A 119 11.75 -7.51 -12.97
N TYR A 120 10.66 -7.80 -12.28
CA TYR A 120 10.20 -9.17 -12.06
C TYR A 120 9.58 -9.82 -13.30
N ASN A 121 9.26 -9.07 -14.35
CA ASN A 121 8.92 -9.61 -15.67
C ASN A 121 10.09 -10.38 -16.31
N GLN A 122 11.33 -10.09 -15.92
CA GLN A 122 12.54 -10.72 -16.44
C GLN A 122 12.83 -12.07 -15.78
N VAL A 123 12.23 -12.38 -14.63
CA VAL A 123 12.37 -13.67 -13.97
C VAL A 123 11.51 -14.70 -14.70
N THR A 124 12.15 -15.74 -15.23
CA THR A 124 11.48 -16.78 -16.03
C THR A 124 11.11 -18.03 -15.24
N ASP A 125 11.69 -18.19 -14.05
CA ASP A 125 11.38 -19.31 -13.16
C ASP A 125 10.03 -19.06 -12.48
N ARG A 126 9.00 -19.78 -12.91
CA ARG A 126 7.62 -19.63 -12.48
C ARG A 126 7.07 -20.90 -11.87
N ALA A 127 6.21 -20.77 -10.85
CA ALA A 127 5.54 -21.89 -10.21
C ALA A 127 4.13 -21.47 -9.72
N ASP A 128 3.19 -22.39 -9.79
CA ASP A 128 1.88 -22.22 -9.16
C ASP A 128 1.99 -22.53 -7.66
N ASN A 129 1.93 -21.46 -6.86
CA ASN A 129 1.99 -21.53 -5.40
C ASN A 129 0.59 -21.48 -4.74
N SER A 130 -0.50 -21.54 -5.50
CA SER A 130 -1.87 -21.36 -5.00
C SER A 130 -2.29 -22.37 -3.93
N HIS A 131 -1.62 -23.53 -3.88
CA HIS A 131 -1.83 -24.58 -2.90
C HIS A 131 -0.91 -24.51 -1.66
N LEU A 132 0.00 -23.52 -1.62
CA LEU A 132 0.98 -23.33 -0.57
C LEU A 132 0.58 -22.13 0.33
N LEU A 133 1.01 -22.17 1.57
CA LEU A 133 0.97 -21.02 2.46
C LEU A 133 2.27 -20.22 2.36
N MET A 134 2.24 -18.94 2.69
CA MET A 134 3.41 -18.06 2.63
C MET A 134 4.65 -18.67 3.35
N GLY A 135 4.45 -19.37 4.46
CA GLY A 135 5.54 -20.03 5.19
C GLY A 135 6.24 -21.14 4.42
N ASP A 136 5.59 -21.70 3.38
CA ASP A 136 6.14 -22.82 2.60
C ASP A 136 7.07 -22.36 1.49
N TRP A 137 6.86 -21.13 0.96
CA TRP A 137 7.64 -20.60 -0.16
C TRP A 137 8.46 -19.34 0.18
N PHE A 138 8.27 -18.75 1.36
CA PHE A 138 9.02 -17.59 1.77
C PHE A 138 10.51 -17.94 1.96
N ASP A 139 11.39 -17.19 1.29
CA ASP A 139 12.85 -17.33 1.40
C ASP A 139 13.50 -15.97 1.70
N ASN A 140 14.36 -15.95 2.69
CA ASN A 140 15.15 -14.74 3.02
C ASN A 140 16.27 -14.48 2.00
N ASN A 141 16.63 -15.45 1.15
CA ASN A 141 17.63 -15.32 0.08
C ASN A 141 16.98 -14.81 -1.21
N ASN A 142 16.27 -13.71 -1.13
CA ASN A 142 15.50 -13.13 -2.24
C ASN A 142 16.20 -11.95 -2.94
N TRP A 143 17.46 -11.77 -2.71
CA TRP A 143 18.28 -10.72 -3.32
C TRP A 143 19.47 -11.31 -4.08
N PRO A 144 19.84 -10.80 -5.28
CA PRO A 144 19.16 -9.73 -6.02
C PRO A 144 17.81 -10.17 -6.62
N PRO A 145 16.91 -9.25 -7.00
CA PRO A 145 15.56 -9.59 -7.50
C PRO A 145 15.54 -10.64 -8.61
N LEU A 146 16.44 -10.54 -9.58
CA LEU A 146 16.51 -11.46 -10.72
C LEU A 146 17.00 -12.88 -10.35
N SER A 147 17.47 -13.11 -9.15
CA SER A 147 17.84 -14.46 -8.66
C SER A 147 16.66 -15.23 -8.10
N GLN A 148 15.51 -14.60 -7.94
CA GLN A 148 14.33 -15.24 -7.38
C GLN A 148 13.78 -16.32 -8.30
N LYS A 149 13.12 -17.31 -7.67
CA LYS A 149 12.54 -18.47 -8.33
C LYS A 149 11.13 -18.72 -7.86
N GLY A 150 10.37 -19.46 -8.66
CA GLY A 150 9.03 -19.88 -8.33
C GLY A 150 8.06 -18.71 -8.22
N LEU A 151 8.22 -17.64 -9.02
CA LEU A 151 7.25 -16.58 -9.06
C LEU A 151 5.93 -17.05 -9.68
N ASN A 152 4.83 -16.39 -9.36
CA ASN A 152 3.52 -16.71 -9.92
C ASN A 152 3.57 -16.74 -11.46
N PRO A 153 2.91 -17.69 -12.12
CA PRO A 153 2.87 -17.77 -13.58
C PRO A 153 2.41 -16.49 -14.24
N VAL A 154 1.48 -15.77 -13.61
CA VAL A 154 0.99 -14.47 -14.06
C VAL A 154 1.40 -13.40 -13.06
N ILE A 155 2.12 -12.38 -13.55
CA ILE A 155 2.37 -11.13 -12.83
C ILE A 155 1.86 -10.01 -13.73
N ASP A 156 0.80 -9.33 -13.33
CA ASP A 156 0.19 -8.23 -14.08
C ASP A 156 0.04 -6.95 -13.24
N VAL A 157 0.74 -6.91 -12.09
CA VAL A 157 0.88 -5.73 -11.23
C VAL A 157 2.25 -5.08 -11.45
N GLU A 158 2.33 -3.80 -11.15
CA GLU A 158 3.58 -3.03 -11.19
C GLU A 158 4.55 -3.46 -10.10
N ASP A 159 5.86 -3.42 -10.35
CA ASP A 159 6.93 -3.51 -9.36
C ASP A 159 7.60 -2.15 -9.08
N VAL A 160 7.34 -1.16 -9.92
CA VAL A 160 7.76 0.23 -9.75
C VAL A 160 6.58 1.16 -9.95
N SER A 161 6.40 2.13 -9.07
CA SER A 161 5.37 3.16 -9.22
C SER A 161 5.79 4.50 -8.63
N MET A 162 5.32 5.57 -9.25
CA MET A 162 5.55 6.95 -8.85
C MET A 162 4.26 7.73 -8.97
N MET A 163 4.00 8.64 -8.02
CA MET A 163 2.85 9.54 -8.11
C MET A 163 3.14 10.93 -7.58
N LEU A 164 2.45 11.90 -8.14
CA LEU A 164 2.33 13.28 -7.64
C LEU A 164 0.90 13.52 -7.21
N MET A 165 0.72 14.18 -6.08
CA MET A 165 -0.57 14.46 -5.48
C MET A 165 -0.69 15.93 -5.10
N ARG A 166 -1.89 16.48 -5.23
CA ARG A 166 -2.29 17.75 -4.62
C ARG A 166 -3.40 17.47 -3.61
N MET A 167 -3.21 17.92 -2.40
CA MET A 167 -4.20 17.78 -1.34
C MET A 167 -5.19 18.95 -1.34
N GLU A 168 -6.37 18.76 -0.75
CA GLU A 168 -7.40 19.81 -0.61
C GLU A 168 -6.87 21.07 0.06
N SER A 169 -5.95 20.92 1.02
CA SER A 169 -5.26 22.04 1.70
C SER A 169 -4.25 22.79 0.82
N GLY A 170 -3.97 22.31 -0.39
CA GLY A 170 -2.93 22.82 -1.27
C GLY A 170 -1.54 22.21 -1.05
N VAL A 171 -1.36 21.34 -0.07
CA VAL A 171 -0.10 20.59 0.12
C VAL A 171 0.21 19.76 -1.12
N LEU A 172 1.44 19.85 -1.61
CA LEU A 172 1.93 19.02 -2.70
C LEU A 172 2.68 17.80 -2.13
N ALA A 173 2.43 16.63 -2.71
CA ALA A 173 3.06 15.41 -2.25
C ALA A 173 3.57 14.56 -3.40
N SER A 174 4.66 13.81 -3.16
CA SER A 174 5.12 12.75 -4.05
C SER A 174 5.30 11.45 -3.29
N TYR A 175 5.01 10.36 -3.99
CA TYR A 175 5.20 9.01 -3.49
C TYR A 175 5.90 8.16 -4.55
N GLU A 176 6.91 7.41 -4.13
CA GLU A 176 7.65 6.49 -4.99
C GLU A 176 7.77 5.14 -4.29
N GLN A 177 7.53 4.07 -5.02
CA GLN A 177 7.61 2.70 -4.52
C GLN A 177 8.29 1.80 -5.54
N CYS A 178 9.16 0.90 -5.07
CA CYS A 178 9.66 -0.23 -5.85
C CYS A 178 9.92 -1.44 -4.94
N HIS A 179 9.92 -2.63 -5.57
CA HIS A 179 10.19 -3.93 -4.95
C HIS A 179 11.35 -4.64 -5.62
#